data_6f5c9061bd4dd99e73763aa50f3a1aeb
#
_entry.id   6f5c9061bd4dd99e73763aa50f3a1aeb
#
_cell.length_a   1.000
_cell.length_b   1.000
_cell.length_c   1.000
_cell.angle_alpha   90.00
_cell.angle_beta   90.00
_cell.angle_gamma   90.00
#
_symmetry.space_group_name_H-M   'P 1'
#
loop_
_entity.id
_entity.type
_entity.pdbx_description
1 polymer ?
#
loop_
_entity_poly.entity_id
_entity_poly.type
_entity_poly.pdbx_seq_one_letter_code
_entity_poly.pdbx_strand_id
1 'polypeptide(L)'
;MRRHFLAAFVLLPAIAFATVQAGLFSSTAPAAAQTALPPSSVIKARACDEHCSAAWMDANLRIDQVQVVGTAQSYKQRPNSALMGLIRMGGKKDAEALDFALPAIVAQLDNDVRALSFDVAYDPQGGAYKSPAGASMATDLLPEDYVKAMAVPGFKVIHVLDVDYQSSCLALADCLKQVSGWSKAHPRHLPIVIALKTNDTRTPMPGATKPLLCEEAALDALDGEIRAAFAADQIITPDQMQGTHASLRGSAMAHAWPKLGAARGKVIFMLDDSAAKARLYQGARQSLEGRAMFVTADETSPLAAFISITDPVKDGARIQAAVRNGFIVTTRADEDTREARANRTARRDAAFASGAQIIQTNFAAADPAIGNYRVSLADDPAAMCETAPGSEHCVRFEALPARTATAALP
;
A
#
# COMPACT_ATOMS: atom_id res chain seq x y z
N MET A 1 -18.00 17.90 49.77
CA MET A 1 -18.06 18.89 48.69
C MET A 1 -17.88 18.19 47.37
N ARG A 2 -18.96 18.03 46.60
CA ARG A 2 -18.98 17.37 45.30
C ARG A 2 -18.49 18.37 44.25
N ARG A 3 -17.53 18.01 43.39
CA ARG A 3 -17.25 18.71 42.13
C ARG A 3 -17.34 17.72 41.00
N HIS A 4 -18.31 17.96 40.13
CA HIS A 4 -18.59 17.28 38.89
C HIS A 4 -17.48 17.61 37.87
N PHE A 5 -16.93 16.57 37.22
CA PHE A 5 -16.16 16.72 35.98
C PHE A 5 -17.14 16.59 34.82
N LEU A 6 -17.43 17.69 34.16
CA LEU A 6 -18.10 17.71 32.86
C LEU A 6 -17.07 17.41 31.76
N ALA A 7 -17.27 16.30 31.08
CA ALA A 7 -16.61 16.05 29.82
C ALA A 7 -17.35 16.83 28.73
N ALA A 8 -16.67 17.78 28.11
CA ALA A 8 -17.17 18.49 26.96
C ALA A 8 -16.89 17.67 25.69
N PHE A 9 -17.90 17.01 25.17
CA PHE A 9 -17.92 16.50 23.82
C PHE A 9 -18.17 17.67 22.87
N VAL A 10 -17.25 17.89 21.92
CA VAL A 10 -17.43 18.84 20.83
C VAL A 10 -18.39 18.22 19.81
N LEU A 11 -19.61 18.72 19.77
CA LEU A 11 -20.60 18.43 18.74
C LEU A 11 -20.22 19.15 17.43
N LEU A 12 -20.04 18.40 16.37
CA LEU A 12 -20.03 18.92 15.01
C LEU A 12 -21.42 19.42 14.60
N PRO A 13 -21.56 20.53 13.89
CA PRO A 13 -22.86 21.05 13.51
C PRO A 13 -23.51 20.22 12.42
N ALA A 14 -24.73 19.78 12.68
CA ALA A 14 -25.63 19.19 11.70
C ALA A 14 -26.05 20.26 10.68
N ILE A 15 -25.72 20.05 9.41
CA ILE A 15 -26.23 20.87 8.32
C ILE A 15 -27.67 20.45 8.02
N ALA A 16 -28.60 21.34 8.29
CA ALA A 16 -30.01 21.18 7.97
C ALA A 16 -30.22 21.24 6.45
N PHE A 17 -30.73 20.16 5.85
CA PHE A 17 -31.25 20.17 4.48
C PHE A 17 -32.63 20.81 4.45
N ALA A 18 -32.74 21.93 3.76
CA ALA A 18 -34.02 22.55 3.42
C ALA A 18 -34.72 21.69 2.36
N THR A 19 -35.90 21.22 2.67
CA THR A 19 -36.81 20.57 1.72
C THR A 19 -37.44 21.62 0.80
N VAL A 20 -37.03 21.58 -0.47
CA VAL A 20 -37.76 22.27 -1.54
C VAL A 20 -38.72 21.28 -2.15
N GLN A 21 -40.03 21.51 -1.97
CA GLN A 21 -41.07 20.85 -2.75
C GLN A 21 -41.02 21.32 -4.19
N ALA A 22 -40.74 20.42 -5.11
CA ALA A 22 -40.89 20.66 -6.55
C ALA A 22 -41.96 19.71 -7.11
N GLY A 23 -42.86 20.31 -7.84
CA GLY A 23 -44.10 19.75 -8.37
C GLY A 23 -43.89 18.60 -9.36
N LEU A 24 -44.94 17.82 -9.41
CA LEU A 24 -45.20 16.71 -10.34
C LEU A 24 -45.14 17.18 -11.80
N PHE A 25 -44.14 16.68 -12.55
CA PHE A 25 -44.25 16.46 -13.97
C PHE A 25 -43.88 14.99 -14.26
N SER A 26 -44.92 14.22 -14.55
CA SER A 26 -44.75 12.84 -15.09
C SER A 26 -44.22 12.95 -16.51
N SER A 27 -42.95 12.56 -16.68
CA SER A 27 -42.38 12.25 -18.00
C SER A 27 -42.02 10.78 -17.97
N THR A 28 -42.83 9.96 -18.62
CA THR A 28 -42.53 8.56 -18.88
C THR A 28 -41.47 8.46 -19.97
N ALA A 29 -40.21 8.36 -19.57
CA ALA A 29 -39.14 7.89 -20.44
C ALA A 29 -39.11 6.35 -20.42
N PRO A 30 -38.94 5.67 -21.59
CA PRO A 30 -38.88 4.21 -21.61
C PRO A 30 -37.66 3.71 -20.84
N ALA A 31 -37.87 2.72 -19.99
CA ALA A 31 -36.82 2.01 -19.29
C ALA A 31 -35.83 1.43 -20.30
N ALA A 32 -34.61 1.98 -20.31
CA ALA A 32 -33.51 1.33 -21.02
C ALA A 32 -33.30 -0.07 -20.39
N ALA A 33 -33.49 -1.10 -21.21
CA ALA A 33 -33.21 -2.46 -20.83
C ALA A 33 -31.76 -2.54 -20.35
N GLN A 34 -31.57 -2.80 -19.07
CA GLN A 34 -30.28 -3.20 -18.53
C GLN A 34 -29.97 -4.57 -19.14
N THR A 35 -29.12 -4.57 -20.15
CA THR A 35 -28.52 -5.81 -20.65
C THR A 35 -27.73 -6.40 -19.49
N ALA A 36 -28.27 -7.47 -18.90
CA ALA A 36 -27.56 -8.28 -17.93
C ALA A 36 -26.24 -8.71 -18.59
N LEU A 37 -25.13 -8.42 -17.93
CA LEU A 37 -23.83 -8.93 -18.30
C LEU A 37 -23.94 -10.46 -18.39
N PRO A 38 -23.41 -11.11 -19.45
CA PRO A 38 -23.44 -12.54 -19.56
C PRO A 38 -22.79 -13.15 -18.31
N PRO A 39 -23.30 -14.31 -17.83
CA PRO A 39 -22.70 -15.00 -16.70
C PRO A 39 -21.21 -15.21 -16.99
N SER A 40 -20.37 -14.89 -16.02
CA SER A 40 -18.93 -15.11 -16.08
C SER A 40 -18.65 -16.46 -16.74
N SER A 41 -18.23 -16.42 -17.99
CA SER A 41 -17.63 -17.58 -18.61
C SER A 41 -16.36 -17.86 -17.79
N VAL A 42 -16.42 -18.93 -17.01
CA VAL A 42 -15.24 -19.50 -16.35
C VAL A 42 -14.24 -19.76 -17.48
N ILE A 43 -13.26 -18.87 -17.63
CA ILE A 43 -12.16 -19.07 -18.55
C ILE A 43 -11.40 -20.26 -17.97
N LYS A 44 -11.61 -21.45 -18.57
CA LYS A 44 -10.82 -22.63 -18.22
C LYS A 44 -9.36 -22.23 -18.37
N ALA A 45 -8.60 -22.33 -17.29
CA ALA A 45 -7.16 -22.12 -17.29
C ALA A 45 -6.58 -22.90 -18.48
N ARG A 46 -6.10 -22.17 -19.49
CA ARG A 46 -5.35 -22.76 -20.58
C ARG A 46 -4.07 -23.32 -19.99
N ALA A 47 -3.69 -24.53 -20.34
CA ALA A 47 -2.40 -25.07 -19.94
C ALA A 47 -1.31 -24.08 -20.36
N CYS A 48 -0.40 -23.76 -19.44
CA CYS A 48 0.74 -22.91 -19.72
C CYS A 48 1.55 -23.51 -20.86
N ASP A 49 1.73 -22.74 -21.92
CA ASP A 49 2.59 -23.06 -23.04
C ASP A 49 3.98 -22.37 -22.85
N GLU A 50 4.76 -22.27 -23.90
CA GLU A 50 6.06 -21.58 -23.90
C GLU A 50 6.01 -20.12 -23.43
N HIS A 51 4.85 -19.45 -23.49
CA HIS A 51 4.62 -18.07 -23.07
C HIS A 51 4.58 -17.92 -21.54
N CYS A 52 4.55 -19.01 -20.80
CA CYS A 52 4.59 -19.04 -19.34
C CYS A 52 6.02 -19.15 -18.77
N SER A 53 7.02 -19.32 -19.62
CA SER A 53 8.39 -19.42 -19.12
C SER A 53 8.87 -18.07 -18.56
N ALA A 54 9.63 -18.13 -17.46
CA ALA A 54 10.23 -16.93 -16.86
C ALA A 54 11.07 -16.15 -17.90
N ALA A 55 11.75 -16.86 -18.79
CA ALA A 55 12.56 -16.26 -19.85
C ALA A 55 11.70 -15.49 -20.87
N TRP A 56 10.55 -16.04 -21.28
CA TRP A 56 9.62 -15.34 -22.16
C TRP A 56 9.04 -14.11 -21.48
N MET A 57 8.59 -14.22 -20.23
CA MET A 57 8.09 -13.08 -19.44
C MET A 57 9.11 -11.97 -19.32
N ASP A 58 10.36 -12.31 -18.99
CA ASP A 58 11.46 -11.35 -18.86
C ASP A 58 11.74 -10.60 -20.16
N ALA A 59 11.61 -11.28 -21.30
CA ALA A 59 11.87 -10.70 -22.62
C ALA A 59 10.68 -9.89 -23.18
N ASN A 60 9.44 -10.23 -22.82
CA ASN A 60 8.25 -9.73 -23.51
C ASN A 60 7.36 -8.85 -22.65
N LEU A 61 7.27 -9.12 -21.33
CA LEU A 61 6.44 -8.30 -20.44
C LEU A 61 7.20 -7.08 -19.92
N ARG A 62 6.43 -6.03 -19.60
CA ARG A 62 6.84 -4.86 -18.84
C ARG A 62 6.24 -4.93 -17.43
N ILE A 63 6.77 -4.14 -16.50
CA ILE A 63 6.31 -4.16 -15.12
C ILE A 63 4.85 -3.68 -14.96
N ASP A 64 4.34 -2.84 -15.85
CA ASP A 64 2.94 -2.40 -15.89
C ASP A 64 1.97 -3.50 -16.38
N GLN A 65 2.48 -4.65 -16.80
CA GLN A 65 1.70 -5.80 -17.28
C GLN A 65 1.69 -6.97 -16.28
N VAL A 66 2.12 -6.73 -15.05
CA VAL A 66 2.27 -7.77 -14.02
C VAL A 66 1.49 -7.40 -12.77
N GLN A 67 0.59 -8.27 -12.30
CA GLN A 67 -0.08 -8.11 -11.01
C GLN A 67 0.76 -8.68 -9.88
N VAL A 68 0.76 -7.99 -8.75
CA VAL A 68 1.42 -8.44 -7.51
C VAL A 68 0.52 -8.19 -6.31
N VAL A 69 0.65 -9.04 -5.29
CA VAL A 69 0.06 -8.77 -3.98
C VAL A 69 0.97 -7.85 -3.20
N GLY A 70 0.38 -6.86 -2.57
CA GLY A 70 1.02 -5.95 -1.64
C GLY A 70 0.34 -5.94 -0.29
N THR A 71 1.03 -5.48 0.74
CA THR A 71 0.44 -5.24 2.05
C THR A 71 0.34 -3.75 2.33
N ALA A 72 -0.81 -3.32 2.85
CA ALA A 72 -0.96 -2.02 3.47
C ALA A 72 -0.43 -2.11 4.91
N GLN A 73 0.31 -1.10 5.37
CA GLN A 73 0.94 -1.12 6.69
C GLN A 73 1.77 -2.39 6.95
N SER A 74 2.71 -2.67 6.07
CA SER A 74 3.49 -3.94 6.04
C SER A 74 4.22 -4.28 7.35
N TYR A 75 4.36 -3.34 8.23
CA TYR A 75 5.01 -3.40 9.53
C TYR A 75 4.03 -3.66 10.70
N LYS A 76 2.72 -3.68 10.42
CA LYS A 76 1.66 -3.66 11.41
C LYS A 76 1.75 -4.82 12.40
N GLN A 77 1.75 -4.47 13.68
CA GLN A 77 1.58 -5.38 14.81
C GLN A 77 0.27 -5.06 15.54
N ARG A 78 -0.34 -6.08 16.14
CA ARG A 78 -1.57 -5.88 16.93
C ARG A 78 -1.24 -5.10 18.19
N PRO A 79 -1.99 -4.03 18.54
CA PRO A 79 -1.87 -3.38 19.83
C PRO A 79 -2.11 -4.39 20.97
N ASN A 80 -1.43 -4.21 22.10
CA ASN A 80 -1.64 -5.10 23.24
C ASN A 80 -3.07 -5.00 23.84
N SER A 81 -3.43 -5.96 24.69
CA SER A 81 -4.80 -6.10 25.19
C SER A 81 -5.25 -4.89 26.03
N ALA A 82 -4.34 -4.27 26.80
CA ALA A 82 -4.67 -3.11 27.63
C ALA A 82 -4.97 -1.89 26.75
N LEU A 83 -4.12 -1.62 25.76
CA LEU A 83 -4.31 -0.55 24.80
C LEU A 83 -5.57 -0.79 23.93
N MET A 84 -5.78 -2.02 23.46
CA MET A 84 -7.01 -2.40 22.74
C MET A 84 -8.26 -2.20 23.58
N GLY A 85 -8.18 -2.41 24.90
CA GLY A 85 -9.26 -2.08 25.84
C GLY A 85 -9.63 -0.60 25.80
N LEU A 86 -8.64 0.28 25.86
CA LEU A 86 -8.85 1.74 25.77
C LEU A 86 -9.41 2.16 24.41
N ILE A 87 -8.90 1.62 23.30
CA ILE A 87 -9.38 1.93 21.95
C ILE A 87 -10.85 1.52 21.80
N ARG A 88 -11.25 0.34 22.32
CA ARG A 88 -12.67 -0.12 22.31
C ARG A 88 -13.61 0.80 23.08
N MET A 89 -13.14 1.44 24.15
CA MET A 89 -13.93 2.44 24.88
C MET A 89 -14.22 3.69 24.03
N GLY A 90 -13.31 4.05 23.11
CA GLY A 90 -13.49 5.13 22.14
C GLY A 90 -14.43 4.76 20.98
N GLY A 91 -14.39 3.51 20.53
CA GLY A 91 -15.21 3.03 19.43
C GLY A 91 -14.91 1.58 19.05
N LYS A 92 -15.95 0.74 19.00
CA LYS A 92 -15.80 -0.67 18.61
C LYS A 92 -15.25 -0.82 17.18
N LYS A 93 -15.74 0.00 16.25
CA LYS A 93 -15.35 -0.05 14.83
C LYS A 93 -13.87 0.28 14.66
N ASP A 94 -13.38 1.31 15.34
CA ASP A 94 -12.00 1.74 15.27
C ASP A 94 -11.07 0.69 15.88
N ALA A 95 -11.50 0.07 17.00
CA ALA A 95 -10.78 -1.03 17.60
C ALA A 95 -10.69 -2.26 16.66
N GLU A 96 -11.79 -2.62 16.00
CA GLU A 96 -11.80 -3.72 15.02
C GLU A 96 -10.88 -3.43 13.84
N ALA A 97 -10.81 -2.18 13.38
CA ALA A 97 -9.93 -1.75 12.28
C ALA A 97 -8.44 -1.92 12.62
N LEU A 98 -8.07 -1.73 13.89
CA LEU A 98 -6.68 -1.84 14.35
C LEU A 98 -6.28 -3.25 14.84
N ASP A 99 -7.25 -4.15 15.02
CA ASP A 99 -7.06 -5.47 15.64
C ASP A 99 -6.61 -6.53 14.61
N PHE A 100 -5.44 -6.35 14.03
CA PHE A 100 -4.77 -7.32 13.17
C PHE A 100 -3.26 -7.17 13.23
N ALA A 101 -2.55 -8.18 12.75
CA ALA A 101 -1.10 -8.14 12.60
C ALA A 101 -0.68 -8.79 11.27
N LEU A 102 0.45 -8.34 10.75
CA LEU A 102 1.10 -8.93 9.59
C LEU A 102 2.38 -9.67 10.02
N PRO A 103 2.80 -10.69 9.26
CA PRO A 103 4.11 -11.30 9.44
C PRO A 103 5.23 -10.27 9.30
N ALA A 104 6.42 -10.60 9.81
CA ALA A 104 7.61 -9.77 9.61
C ALA A 104 7.89 -9.55 8.10
N ILE A 105 8.51 -8.42 7.75
CA ILE A 105 8.74 -7.97 6.36
C ILE A 105 9.39 -9.07 5.51
N VAL A 106 10.43 -9.71 6.03
CA VAL A 106 11.13 -10.79 5.30
C VAL A 106 10.19 -11.97 5.03
N ALA A 107 9.37 -12.35 6.01
CA ALA A 107 8.40 -13.44 5.83
C ALA A 107 7.31 -13.07 4.81
N GLN A 108 6.93 -11.80 4.70
CA GLN A 108 6.01 -11.34 3.65
C GLN A 108 6.66 -11.48 2.26
N LEU A 109 7.91 -11.07 2.11
CA LEU A 109 8.66 -11.22 0.85
C LEU A 109 8.86 -12.68 0.47
N ASP A 110 9.13 -13.56 1.45
CA ASP A 110 9.22 -15.02 1.27
C ASP A 110 7.88 -15.64 0.82
N ASN A 111 6.76 -15.01 1.14
CA ASN A 111 5.41 -15.41 0.74
C ASN A 111 4.87 -14.58 -0.44
N ASP A 112 5.75 -14.20 -1.37
CA ASP A 112 5.43 -13.56 -2.64
C ASP A 112 4.76 -12.18 -2.57
N VAL A 113 4.78 -11.51 -1.43
CA VAL A 113 4.43 -10.09 -1.37
C VAL A 113 5.50 -9.29 -2.12
N ARG A 114 5.06 -8.42 -3.06
CA ARG A 114 5.96 -7.59 -3.89
C ARG A 114 5.63 -6.11 -3.84
N ALA A 115 4.67 -5.71 -3.02
CA ALA A 115 4.45 -4.31 -2.68
C ALA A 115 4.34 -4.14 -1.16
N LEU A 116 5.11 -3.23 -0.61
CA LEU A 116 5.16 -2.92 0.82
C LEU A 116 4.72 -1.47 1.04
N SER A 117 4.11 -1.17 2.18
CA SER A 117 3.71 0.19 2.54
C SER A 117 4.11 0.51 3.98
N PHE A 118 4.72 1.70 4.18
CA PHE A 118 5.16 2.20 5.48
C PHE A 118 4.63 3.60 5.72
N ASP A 119 3.96 3.81 6.87
CA ASP A 119 3.65 5.15 7.37
C ASP A 119 4.87 5.66 8.15
N VAL A 120 5.43 6.80 7.75
CA VAL A 120 6.72 7.29 8.24
C VAL A 120 6.59 8.63 8.94
N ALA A 121 7.03 8.70 10.19
CA ALA A 121 7.05 9.91 11.02
C ALA A 121 8.47 10.46 11.12
N TYR A 122 8.65 11.75 10.82
CA TYR A 122 9.95 12.40 10.80
C TYR A 122 10.47 12.65 12.21
N ASP A 123 11.70 12.23 12.50
CA ASP A 123 12.35 12.37 13.81
C ASP A 123 13.87 12.59 13.67
N PRO A 124 14.29 13.74 13.14
CA PRO A 124 15.70 14.00 12.80
C PRO A 124 16.64 14.04 14.01
N GLN A 125 16.12 14.24 15.22
CA GLN A 125 16.90 14.26 16.45
C GLN A 125 16.85 12.91 17.19
N GLY A 126 15.86 12.07 16.89
CA GLY A 126 15.52 10.87 17.66
C GLY A 126 14.77 11.20 18.96
N GLY A 127 14.01 10.22 19.42
CA GLY A 127 13.34 10.29 20.73
C GLY A 127 11.98 10.96 20.76
N ALA A 128 11.48 11.54 19.66
CA ALA A 128 10.16 12.18 19.64
C ALA A 128 9.01 11.20 19.93
N TYR A 129 9.16 9.95 19.54
CA TYR A 129 8.13 8.92 19.65
C TYR A 129 8.44 7.82 20.69
N LYS A 130 9.44 8.03 21.56
CA LYS A 130 9.88 7.03 22.55
C LYS A 130 8.91 6.77 23.69
N SER A 131 7.93 7.66 23.90
CA SER A 131 6.97 7.59 25.02
C SER A 131 5.55 7.87 24.52
N PRO A 132 4.92 6.95 23.77
CA PRO A 132 3.57 7.14 23.25
C PRO A 132 2.57 7.39 24.38
N ALA A 133 1.68 8.37 24.22
CA ALA A 133 0.68 8.70 25.23
C ALA A 133 -0.25 7.51 25.53
N GLY A 134 -0.60 6.71 24.52
CA GLY A 134 -1.40 5.49 24.68
C GLY A 134 -0.73 4.44 25.58
N ALA A 135 0.61 4.30 25.51
CA ALA A 135 1.33 3.40 26.40
C ALA A 135 1.20 3.84 27.86
N SER A 136 1.37 5.13 28.12
CA SER A 136 1.22 5.69 29.47
C SER A 136 -0.21 5.52 30.01
N MET A 137 -1.23 5.72 29.16
CA MET A 137 -2.63 5.54 29.52
C MET A 137 -3.01 4.08 29.78
N ALA A 138 -2.42 3.15 29.02
CA ALA A 138 -2.62 1.71 29.17
C ALA A 138 -1.73 1.09 30.26
N THR A 139 -0.88 1.87 30.91
CA THR A 139 0.19 1.36 31.81
C THR A 139 1.04 0.28 31.12
N ASP A 140 1.32 0.47 29.83
CA ASP A 140 2.07 -0.44 29.01
C ASP A 140 3.57 -0.23 29.22
N LEU A 141 4.27 -1.28 29.61
CA LEU A 141 5.73 -1.25 29.70
C LEU A 141 6.32 -1.48 28.31
N LEU A 142 6.85 -0.41 27.75
CA LEU A 142 7.49 -0.48 26.44
C LEU A 142 8.74 -1.37 26.49
N PRO A 143 8.93 -2.27 25.51
CA PRO A 143 10.16 -3.06 25.41
C PRO A 143 11.40 -2.17 25.27
N GLU A 144 12.53 -2.62 25.81
CA GLU A 144 13.80 -1.88 25.75
C GLU A 144 14.21 -1.61 24.29
N ASP A 145 13.99 -2.59 23.39
CA ASP A 145 14.29 -2.44 21.96
C ASP A 145 13.42 -1.38 21.29
N TYR A 146 12.16 -1.20 21.72
CA TYR A 146 11.32 -0.10 21.26
C TYR A 146 11.95 1.25 21.63
N VAL A 147 12.31 1.42 22.90
CA VAL A 147 12.88 2.68 23.42
C VAL A 147 14.20 2.99 22.71
N LYS A 148 15.06 2.00 22.50
CA LYS A 148 16.32 2.14 21.76
C LYS A 148 16.09 2.55 20.30
N ALA A 149 15.20 1.88 19.58
CA ALA A 149 14.90 2.17 18.18
C ALA A 149 14.31 3.57 18.02
N MET A 150 13.42 3.98 18.93
CA MET A 150 12.84 5.32 18.90
C MET A 150 13.81 6.44 19.31
N ALA A 151 14.90 6.13 20.00
CA ALA A 151 15.93 7.10 20.37
C ALA A 151 16.87 7.47 19.20
N VAL A 152 16.98 6.62 18.16
CA VAL A 152 17.88 6.88 17.02
C VAL A 152 17.30 7.97 16.12
N PRO A 153 18.08 8.90 15.58
CA PRO A 153 17.64 9.85 14.56
C PRO A 153 17.14 9.14 13.29
N GLY A 154 16.20 9.77 12.56
CA GLY A 154 15.66 9.27 11.30
C GLY A 154 14.16 8.98 11.36
N PHE A 155 13.58 8.54 10.23
CA PHE A 155 12.16 8.26 10.18
C PHE A 155 11.76 7.04 11.02
N LYS A 156 10.60 7.15 11.69
CA LYS A 156 9.98 6.08 12.46
C LYS A 156 8.79 5.50 11.72
N VAL A 157 8.57 4.21 11.84
CA VAL A 157 7.48 3.49 11.17
C VAL A 157 6.37 3.21 12.17
N ILE A 158 5.34 4.05 12.13
CA ILE A 158 4.22 4.07 13.08
C ILE A 158 2.92 4.30 12.32
N HIS A 159 1.88 3.52 12.62
CA HIS A 159 0.57 3.64 11.96
C HIS A 159 -0.26 4.81 12.48
N VAL A 160 -0.60 4.80 13.78
CA VAL A 160 -1.30 5.92 14.43
C VAL A 160 -0.47 6.39 15.60
N LEU A 161 0.05 7.61 15.51
CA LEU A 161 0.91 8.18 16.55
C LEU A 161 0.23 8.07 17.93
N ASP A 162 0.98 7.65 18.91
CA ASP A 162 0.55 7.49 20.31
C ASP A 162 -0.48 6.36 20.55
N VAL A 163 -1.15 5.83 19.55
CA VAL A 163 -2.23 4.84 19.69
C VAL A 163 -1.84 3.49 19.12
N ASP A 164 -1.42 3.42 17.86
CA ASP A 164 -1.01 2.20 17.19
C ASP A 164 0.47 2.30 16.81
N TYR A 165 1.30 2.25 17.84
CA TYR A 165 2.74 2.49 17.77
C TYR A 165 3.57 1.21 17.66
N GLN A 166 2.95 0.03 17.78
CA GLN A 166 3.67 -1.24 17.65
C GLN A 166 3.95 -1.56 16.19
N SER A 167 5.18 -1.93 15.91
CA SER A 167 5.68 -2.20 14.57
C SER A 167 6.67 -3.37 14.60
N SER A 168 6.67 -4.21 13.59
CA SER A 168 7.69 -5.23 13.37
C SER A 168 9.03 -4.64 12.91
N CYS A 169 9.03 -3.33 12.59
CA CYS A 169 10.19 -2.62 12.11
C CYS A 169 10.03 -1.12 12.46
N LEU A 170 10.67 -0.67 13.53
CA LEU A 170 10.43 0.63 14.17
C LEU A 170 11.12 1.82 13.50
N ALA A 171 12.33 1.62 12.96
CA ALA A 171 13.07 2.65 12.24
C ALA A 171 13.04 2.35 10.73
N LEU A 172 12.74 3.34 9.89
CA LEU A 172 12.68 3.14 8.45
C LEU A 172 14.00 2.60 7.88
N ALA A 173 15.13 3.11 8.35
CA ALA A 173 16.46 2.65 7.92
C ALA A 173 16.63 1.12 8.12
N ASP A 174 16.13 0.57 9.24
CA ASP A 174 16.19 -0.87 9.52
C ASP A 174 15.20 -1.66 8.65
N CYS A 175 14.02 -1.10 8.36
CA CYS A 175 13.06 -1.70 7.45
C CYS A 175 13.65 -1.82 6.04
N LEU A 176 14.21 -0.73 5.55
CA LEU A 176 14.84 -0.70 4.23
C LEU A 176 16.06 -1.62 4.15
N LYS A 177 16.84 -1.73 5.23
CA LYS A 177 17.96 -2.68 5.34
C LYS A 177 17.49 -4.15 5.26
N GLN A 178 16.38 -4.50 5.91
CA GLN A 178 15.78 -5.84 5.80
C GLN A 178 15.39 -6.15 4.35
N VAL A 179 14.69 -5.23 3.67
CA VAL A 179 14.28 -5.42 2.28
C VAL A 179 15.50 -5.49 1.35
N SER A 180 16.49 -4.60 1.54
CA SER A 180 17.74 -4.60 0.75
C SER A 180 18.53 -5.90 0.93
N GLY A 181 18.63 -6.40 2.17
CA GLY A 181 19.28 -7.68 2.47
C GLY A 181 18.58 -8.86 1.78
N TRP A 182 17.25 -8.90 1.89
CA TRP A 182 16.44 -9.92 1.20
C TRP A 182 16.59 -9.84 -0.32
N SER A 183 16.51 -8.64 -0.89
CA SER A 183 16.66 -8.40 -2.34
C SER A 183 18.01 -8.91 -2.87
N LYS A 184 19.09 -8.63 -2.14
CA LYS A 184 20.44 -9.12 -2.51
C LYS A 184 20.55 -10.65 -2.46
N ALA A 185 19.85 -11.28 -1.51
CA ALA A 185 19.82 -12.74 -1.41
C ALA A 185 18.95 -13.40 -2.50
N HIS A 186 18.04 -12.62 -3.14
CA HIS A 186 17.12 -13.09 -4.17
C HIS A 186 17.22 -12.27 -5.46
N PRO A 187 18.38 -12.21 -6.15
CA PRO A 187 18.68 -11.24 -7.20
C PRO A 187 17.76 -11.31 -8.44
N ARG A 188 16.93 -12.33 -8.53
CA ARG A 188 15.94 -12.49 -9.61
C ARG A 188 14.49 -12.28 -9.19
N HIS A 189 14.26 -11.70 -8.00
CA HIS A 189 12.88 -11.41 -7.56
C HIS A 189 12.18 -10.44 -8.52
N LEU A 190 10.85 -10.50 -8.57
CA LEU A 190 10.04 -9.46 -9.23
C LEU A 190 10.30 -8.11 -8.57
N PRO A 191 10.18 -7.00 -9.30
CA PRO A 191 10.34 -5.67 -8.71
C PRO A 191 9.50 -5.52 -7.43
N ILE A 192 10.13 -4.98 -6.38
CA ILE A 192 9.42 -4.66 -5.13
C ILE A 192 9.03 -3.19 -5.19
N VAL A 193 7.75 -2.89 -5.02
CA VAL A 193 7.27 -1.52 -4.85
C VAL A 193 7.19 -1.20 -3.36
N ILE A 194 7.79 -0.08 -2.94
CA ILE A 194 7.74 0.41 -1.56
C ILE A 194 7.02 1.75 -1.56
N ALA A 195 5.81 1.76 -1.03
CA ALA A 195 5.02 2.97 -0.82
C ALA A 195 5.36 3.57 0.56
N LEU A 196 5.69 4.85 0.59
CA LEU A 196 5.93 5.62 1.81
C LEU A 196 4.84 6.68 1.95
N LYS A 197 4.24 6.76 3.12
CA LYS A 197 3.23 7.76 3.45
C LYS A 197 3.68 8.56 4.68
N THR A 198 3.62 9.89 4.59
CA THR A 198 4.02 10.73 5.72
C THR A 198 2.99 10.67 6.84
N ASN A 199 3.46 10.51 8.06
CA ASN A 199 2.64 10.47 9.27
C ASN A 199 2.95 11.68 10.16
N ASP A 200 2.38 12.82 9.80
CA ASP A 200 2.60 14.09 10.50
C ASP A 200 1.31 14.69 11.09
N THR A 201 0.29 13.85 11.27
CA THR A 201 -0.98 14.22 11.88
C THR A 201 -0.96 13.91 13.38
N ARG A 202 -1.21 14.92 14.21
CA ARG A 202 -1.31 14.75 15.66
C ARG A 202 -2.59 13.99 16.02
N THR A 203 -2.45 12.96 16.85
CA THR A 203 -3.60 12.25 17.42
C THR A 203 -4.36 13.15 18.40
N PRO A 204 -5.71 13.25 18.31
CA PRO A 204 -6.52 14.13 19.16
C PRO A 204 -6.75 13.51 20.55
N MET A 205 -5.69 13.36 21.35
CA MET A 205 -5.74 12.83 22.71
C MET A 205 -4.87 13.66 23.67
N PRO A 206 -5.15 13.65 24.97
CA PRO A 206 -4.32 14.31 25.99
C PRO A 206 -2.90 13.74 25.99
N GLY A 207 -1.90 14.62 26.06
CA GLY A 207 -0.48 14.23 26.09
C GLY A 207 0.09 13.71 24.77
N ALA A 208 -0.71 13.72 23.69
CA ALA A 208 -0.24 13.23 22.38
C ALA A 208 0.98 14.00 21.88
N THR A 209 1.91 13.25 21.31
CA THR A 209 3.10 13.74 20.63
C THR A 209 2.72 14.77 19.56
N LYS A 210 3.46 15.87 19.47
CA LYS A 210 3.35 16.81 18.37
C LYS A 210 4.34 16.41 17.27
N PRO A 211 3.90 15.82 16.17
CA PRO A 211 4.80 15.40 15.12
C PRO A 211 5.42 16.61 14.43
N LEU A 212 6.60 16.41 13.87
CA LEU A 212 7.18 17.36 12.92
C LEU A 212 6.50 17.20 11.56
N LEU A 213 6.25 18.32 10.89
CA LEU A 213 5.69 18.30 9.55
C LEU A 213 6.72 17.76 8.55
N CYS A 214 6.26 16.90 7.65
CA CYS A 214 7.07 16.42 6.54
C CYS A 214 7.05 17.45 5.40
N GLU A 215 7.82 18.52 5.57
CA GLU A 215 8.08 19.54 4.56
C GLU A 215 9.22 19.11 3.62
N GLU A 216 9.65 19.96 2.70
CA GLU A 216 10.65 19.64 1.67
C GLU A 216 11.93 19.04 2.25
N ALA A 217 12.48 19.61 3.33
CA ALA A 217 13.70 19.11 3.98
C ALA A 217 13.52 17.69 4.56
N ALA A 218 12.34 17.36 5.08
CA ALA A 218 12.04 16.01 5.55
C ALA A 218 11.93 15.03 4.37
N LEU A 219 11.31 15.45 3.26
CA LEU A 219 11.20 14.63 2.05
C LEU A 219 12.57 14.43 1.38
N ASP A 220 13.49 15.40 1.45
CA ASP A 220 14.87 15.25 1.04
C ASP A 220 15.64 14.25 1.93
N ALA A 221 15.40 14.31 3.25
CA ALA A 221 15.96 13.34 4.19
C ALA A 221 15.44 11.91 3.92
N LEU A 222 14.17 11.78 3.50
CA LEU A 222 13.58 10.50 3.12
C LEU A 222 14.26 9.89 1.89
N ASP A 223 14.53 10.70 0.84
CA ASP A 223 15.35 10.29 -0.29
C ASP A 223 16.77 9.86 0.15
N GLY A 224 17.33 10.55 1.15
CA GLY A 224 18.61 10.20 1.74
C GLY A 224 18.62 8.81 2.40
N GLU A 225 17.61 8.46 3.20
CA GLU A 225 17.50 7.13 3.81
C GLU A 225 17.33 6.02 2.75
N ILE A 226 16.55 6.27 1.69
CA ILE A 226 16.40 5.34 0.57
C ILE A 226 17.76 5.06 -0.10
N ARG A 227 18.49 6.11 -0.45
CA ARG A 227 19.79 6.00 -1.12
C ARG A 227 20.88 5.43 -0.24
N ALA A 228 20.77 5.54 1.07
CA ALA A 228 21.66 4.89 2.03
C ALA A 228 21.44 3.36 2.11
N ALA A 229 20.19 2.90 1.87
CA ALA A 229 19.83 1.49 1.95
C ALA A 229 20.03 0.72 0.64
N PHE A 230 19.91 1.40 -0.51
CA PHE A 230 19.94 0.77 -1.84
C PHE A 230 20.94 1.48 -2.75
N ALA A 231 21.74 0.71 -3.49
CA ALA A 231 22.60 1.24 -4.53
C ALA A 231 21.77 1.81 -5.71
N ALA A 232 22.33 2.75 -6.44
CA ALA A 232 21.62 3.45 -7.51
C ALA A 232 21.10 2.52 -8.62
N ASP A 233 21.81 1.44 -8.92
CA ASP A 233 21.44 0.44 -9.91
C ASP A 233 20.33 -0.53 -9.42
N GLN A 234 20.07 -0.56 -8.10
CA GLN A 234 18.99 -1.34 -7.49
C GLN A 234 17.64 -0.60 -7.49
N ILE A 235 17.61 0.71 -7.76
CA ILE A 235 16.40 1.53 -7.74
C ILE A 235 15.98 1.84 -9.18
N ILE A 236 14.69 1.64 -9.49
CA ILE A 236 14.08 2.21 -10.70
C ILE A 236 13.55 3.59 -10.33
N THR A 237 14.15 4.64 -10.88
CA THR A 237 13.85 6.04 -10.55
C THR A 237 12.88 6.68 -11.54
N PRO A 238 12.22 7.81 -11.16
CA PRO A 238 11.45 8.62 -12.09
C PRO A 238 12.21 9.03 -13.34
N ASP A 239 13.50 9.43 -13.21
CA ASP A 239 14.34 9.84 -14.35
C ASP A 239 14.52 8.70 -15.36
N GLN A 240 14.78 7.48 -14.88
CA GLN A 240 14.91 6.31 -15.75
C GLN A 240 13.61 5.98 -16.48
N MET A 241 12.46 6.15 -15.81
CA MET A 241 11.14 5.90 -16.40
C MET A 241 10.76 7.01 -17.39
N GLN A 242 11.01 8.27 -17.05
CA GLN A 242 10.67 9.40 -17.91
C GLN A 242 11.51 9.40 -19.18
N GLY A 243 12.81 9.12 -19.08
CA GLY A 243 13.71 9.09 -20.21
C GLY A 243 13.64 10.39 -21.03
N THR A 244 13.34 10.28 -22.31
CA THR A 244 13.21 11.43 -23.23
C THR A 244 11.79 11.99 -23.34
N HIS A 245 10.81 11.44 -22.60
CA HIS A 245 9.44 11.93 -22.63
C HIS A 245 9.31 13.27 -21.88
N ALA A 246 8.40 14.11 -22.31
CA ALA A 246 8.17 15.44 -21.73
C ALA A 246 7.64 15.38 -20.27
N SER A 247 7.10 14.24 -19.84
CA SER A 247 6.56 14.05 -18.48
C SER A 247 6.49 12.58 -18.13
N LEU A 248 6.42 12.27 -16.84
CA LEU A 248 6.16 10.90 -16.35
C LEU A 248 4.84 10.35 -16.90
N ARG A 249 3.80 11.18 -16.94
CA ARG A 249 2.52 10.81 -17.56
C ARG A 249 2.70 10.41 -19.03
N GLY A 250 3.46 11.17 -19.79
CA GLY A 250 3.73 10.87 -21.19
C GLY A 250 4.44 9.54 -21.36
N SER A 251 5.43 9.23 -20.52
CA SER A 251 6.14 7.96 -20.57
C SER A 251 5.25 6.78 -20.14
N ALA A 252 4.41 6.95 -19.11
CA ALA A 252 3.45 5.93 -18.72
C ALA A 252 2.47 5.61 -19.86
N MET A 253 1.86 6.64 -20.46
CA MET A 253 0.93 6.47 -21.60
C MET A 253 1.59 5.89 -22.86
N ALA A 254 2.89 6.03 -22.99
CA ALA A 254 3.68 5.36 -24.03
C ALA A 254 4.09 3.93 -23.64
N HIS A 255 3.65 3.42 -22.49
CA HIS A 255 4.06 2.13 -21.91
C HIS A 255 5.58 1.99 -21.87
N ALA A 256 6.30 3.07 -21.50
CA ALA A 256 7.76 3.10 -21.49
C ALA A 256 8.38 2.42 -20.25
N TRP A 257 7.59 1.68 -19.49
CA TRP A 257 8.07 0.91 -18.34
C TRP A 257 9.15 -0.10 -18.74
N PRO A 258 10.13 -0.35 -17.86
CA PRO A 258 11.17 -1.32 -18.16
C PRO A 258 10.60 -2.72 -18.38
N LYS A 259 11.27 -3.50 -19.22
CA LYS A 259 10.96 -4.92 -19.35
C LYS A 259 11.21 -5.64 -18.03
N LEU A 260 10.44 -6.69 -17.77
CA LEU A 260 10.48 -7.44 -16.52
C LEU A 260 11.88 -7.98 -16.23
N GLY A 261 12.58 -8.51 -17.25
CA GLY A 261 13.95 -9.00 -17.09
C GLY A 261 14.94 -7.92 -16.66
N ALA A 262 14.78 -6.68 -17.14
CA ALA A 262 15.61 -5.54 -16.74
C ALA A 262 15.24 -4.98 -15.35
N ALA A 263 14.04 -5.28 -14.88
CA ALA A 263 13.52 -4.81 -13.59
C ALA A 263 13.70 -5.83 -12.45
N ARG A 264 14.05 -7.08 -12.75
CA ARG A 264 14.30 -8.09 -11.71
C ARG A 264 15.43 -7.66 -10.78
N GLY A 265 15.26 -7.98 -9.49
CA GLY A 265 16.21 -7.63 -8.45
C GLY A 265 16.20 -6.14 -8.08
N LYS A 266 15.27 -5.35 -8.62
CA LYS A 266 15.18 -3.91 -8.36
C LYS A 266 14.00 -3.54 -7.48
N VAL A 267 14.07 -2.33 -6.94
CA VAL A 267 13.05 -1.74 -6.07
C VAL A 267 12.55 -0.43 -6.68
N ILE A 268 11.28 -0.14 -6.48
CA ILE A 268 10.64 1.11 -6.88
C ILE A 268 10.11 1.77 -5.62
N PHE A 269 10.40 3.03 -5.41
CA PHE A 269 9.84 3.81 -4.30
C PHE A 269 8.74 4.74 -4.78
N MET A 270 7.73 4.92 -3.96
CA MET A 270 6.59 5.76 -4.24
C MET A 270 6.18 6.52 -2.98
N LEU A 271 6.03 7.84 -3.08
CA LEU A 271 5.36 8.66 -2.07
C LEU A 271 3.84 8.52 -2.30
N ASP A 272 3.18 7.70 -1.50
CA ASP A 272 1.74 7.47 -1.54
C ASP A 272 1.02 8.42 -0.58
N ASP A 273 0.93 9.69 -0.97
CA ASP A 273 0.44 10.75 -0.12
C ASP A 273 -0.44 11.74 -0.91
N SER A 274 -0.89 12.80 -0.24
CA SER A 274 -1.71 13.84 -0.82
C SER A 274 -1.03 14.58 -1.98
N ALA A 275 -1.83 15.15 -2.88
CA ALA A 275 -1.32 16.00 -3.96
C ALA A 275 -0.49 17.21 -3.44
N ALA A 276 -0.75 17.67 -2.21
CA ALA A 276 0.06 18.69 -1.58
C ALA A 276 1.47 18.20 -1.24
N LYS A 277 1.60 16.99 -0.69
CA LYS A 277 2.90 16.36 -0.42
C LYS A 277 3.64 16.02 -1.72
N ALA A 278 2.95 15.56 -2.75
CA ALA A 278 3.54 15.34 -4.06
C ALA A 278 4.16 16.63 -4.65
N ARG A 279 3.47 17.77 -4.50
CA ARG A 279 4.02 19.09 -4.91
C ARG A 279 5.21 19.52 -4.08
N LEU A 280 5.18 19.34 -2.76
CA LEU A 280 6.33 19.62 -1.89
C LEU A 280 7.53 18.75 -2.30
N TYR A 281 7.30 17.48 -2.59
CA TYR A 281 8.35 16.56 -3.03
C TYR A 281 8.91 16.93 -4.41
N GLN A 282 8.05 17.38 -5.33
CA GLN A 282 8.50 17.91 -6.63
C GLN A 282 9.38 19.16 -6.42
N GLY A 283 9.00 20.07 -5.53
CA GLY A 283 9.70 21.34 -5.31
C GLY A 283 9.69 22.21 -6.57
N ALA A 284 10.83 22.83 -6.88
CA ALA A 284 10.99 23.68 -8.06
C ALA A 284 11.26 22.94 -9.39
N ARG A 285 11.24 21.59 -9.39
CA ARG A 285 11.52 20.75 -10.57
C ARG A 285 10.33 20.77 -11.54
N GLN A 286 10.59 20.53 -12.82
CA GLN A 286 9.53 20.36 -13.80
C GLN A 286 8.82 19.01 -13.65
N SER A 287 9.54 17.97 -13.28
CA SER A 287 9.07 16.64 -12.97
C SER A 287 9.63 16.18 -11.61
N LEU A 288 10.19 14.99 -11.53
CA LEU A 288 10.83 14.44 -10.34
C LEU A 288 12.33 14.22 -10.57
N GLU A 289 12.98 15.13 -11.27
CA GLU A 289 14.41 15.04 -11.64
C GLU A 289 15.28 14.88 -10.38
N GLY A 290 16.10 13.85 -10.38
CA GLY A 290 16.99 13.51 -9.28
C GLY A 290 16.33 12.93 -8.04
N ARG A 291 15.00 12.78 -8.01
CA ARG A 291 14.26 12.16 -6.90
C ARG A 291 14.39 10.64 -6.91
N ALA A 292 14.32 10.03 -5.71
CA ALA A 292 14.35 8.57 -5.57
C ALA A 292 12.96 7.94 -5.75
N MET A 293 11.90 8.68 -5.42
CA MET A 293 10.53 8.17 -5.40
C MET A 293 9.70 8.74 -6.54
N PHE A 294 8.81 7.91 -7.07
CA PHE A 294 7.60 8.36 -7.76
C PHE A 294 6.62 8.98 -6.76
N VAL A 295 5.54 9.57 -7.25
CA VAL A 295 4.43 10.04 -6.41
C VAL A 295 3.12 9.41 -6.88
N THR A 296 2.20 9.17 -5.96
CA THR A 296 0.80 8.93 -6.33
C THR A 296 0.20 10.25 -6.83
N ALA A 297 -0.43 10.21 -7.98
CA ALA A 297 -0.99 11.39 -8.63
C ALA A 297 -2.34 11.08 -9.28
N ASP A 298 -3.09 12.12 -9.61
CA ASP A 298 -4.27 12.03 -10.47
C ASP A 298 -3.87 11.75 -11.92
N GLU A 299 -4.71 11.05 -12.68
CA GLU A 299 -4.45 10.62 -14.07
C GLU A 299 -4.12 11.77 -15.03
N THR A 300 -4.53 13.01 -14.68
CA THR A 300 -4.28 14.21 -15.49
C THR A 300 -2.97 14.92 -15.13
N SER A 301 -2.38 14.59 -14.01
CA SER A 301 -1.12 15.19 -13.54
C SER A 301 0.06 14.82 -14.45
N PRO A 302 0.95 15.76 -14.79
CA PRO A 302 2.18 15.44 -15.52
C PRO A 302 3.11 14.47 -14.77
N LEU A 303 2.98 14.36 -13.45
CA LEU A 303 3.72 13.43 -12.59
C LEU A 303 3.11 12.02 -12.54
N ALA A 304 1.94 11.79 -13.18
CA ALA A 304 1.23 10.52 -13.10
C ALA A 304 2.03 9.39 -13.75
N ALA A 305 2.42 8.42 -12.92
CA ALA A 305 2.92 7.12 -13.30
C ALA A 305 2.27 6.05 -12.41
N PHE A 306 2.06 6.38 -11.14
CA PHE A 306 1.32 5.59 -10.16
C PHE A 306 0.02 6.26 -9.79
N ILE A 307 -1.06 5.49 -9.76
CA ILE A 307 -2.42 5.94 -9.43
C ILE A 307 -2.95 5.07 -8.28
N SER A 308 -3.53 5.69 -7.26
CA SER A 308 -4.19 4.96 -6.16
C SER A 308 -5.70 5.07 -6.31
N ILE A 309 -6.38 3.93 -6.58
CA ILE A 309 -7.83 3.82 -6.69
C ILE A 309 -8.27 2.68 -5.78
N THR A 310 -8.65 2.99 -4.56
CA THR A 310 -8.76 2.01 -3.48
C THR A 310 -10.04 1.17 -3.48
N ASP A 311 -11.08 1.57 -4.21
CA ASP A 311 -12.36 0.83 -4.25
C ASP A 311 -12.60 0.14 -5.61
N PRO A 312 -12.16 -1.13 -5.77
CA PRO A 312 -12.31 -1.84 -7.04
C PRO A 312 -13.75 -2.20 -7.38
N VAL A 313 -14.64 -2.26 -6.38
CA VAL A 313 -16.06 -2.56 -6.60
C VAL A 313 -16.77 -1.36 -7.24
N LYS A 314 -16.49 -0.17 -6.73
CA LYS A 314 -17.09 1.07 -7.21
C LYS A 314 -16.40 1.60 -8.46
N ASP A 315 -15.07 1.59 -8.45
CA ASP A 315 -14.25 2.31 -9.43
C ASP A 315 -13.55 1.37 -10.43
N GLY A 316 -14.02 0.11 -10.59
CA GLY A 316 -13.40 -0.90 -11.46
C GLY A 316 -13.20 -0.43 -12.90
N ALA A 317 -14.16 0.26 -13.49
CA ALA A 317 -14.03 0.81 -14.84
C ALA A 317 -12.94 1.91 -14.95
N ARG A 318 -12.78 2.73 -13.90
CA ARG A 318 -11.72 3.74 -13.82
C ARG A 318 -10.35 3.07 -13.69
N ILE A 319 -10.24 2.04 -12.86
CA ILE A 319 -9.01 1.24 -12.73
C ILE A 319 -8.61 0.68 -14.09
N GLN A 320 -9.53 0.00 -14.77
CA GLN A 320 -9.27 -0.57 -16.10
C GLN A 320 -8.85 0.50 -17.13
N ALA A 321 -9.45 1.69 -17.08
CA ALA A 321 -9.04 2.79 -17.96
C ALA A 321 -7.63 3.28 -17.65
N ALA A 322 -7.26 3.43 -16.38
CA ALA A 322 -5.93 3.84 -15.95
C ALA A 322 -4.87 2.78 -16.36
N VAL A 323 -5.16 1.50 -16.16
CA VAL A 323 -4.30 0.38 -16.59
C VAL A 323 -4.07 0.40 -18.12
N ARG A 324 -5.15 0.52 -18.91
CA ARG A 324 -5.02 0.62 -20.39
C ARG A 324 -4.20 1.83 -20.85
N ASN A 325 -4.17 2.90 -20.05
CA ASN A 325 -3.35 4.07 -20.31
C ASN A 325 -1.89 3.91 -19.82
N GLY A 326 -1.48 2.73 -19.36
CA GLY A 326 -0.11 2.41 -18.98
C GLY A 326 0.29 2.89 -17.58
N PHE A 327 -0.64 3.34 -16.75
CA PHE A 327 -0.35 3.64 -15.35
C PHE A 327 -0.26 2.37 -14.52
N ILE A 328 0.62 2.35 -13.52
CA ILE A 328 0.58 1.34 -12.46
C ILE A 328 -0.47 1.77 -11.44
N VAL A 329 -1.48 0.93 -11.26
CA VAL A 329 -2.60 1.20 -10.36
C VAL A 329 -2.49 0.35 -9.10
N THR A 330 -2.68 1.01 -7.95
CA THR A 330 -2.86 0.34 -6.66
C THR A 330 -4.35 0.32 -6.31
N THR A 331 -4.88 -0.84 -5.93
CA THR A 331 -6.23 -1.01 -5.39
C THR A 331 -6.24 -1.88 -4.14
N ARG A 332 -7.37 -1.99 -3.43
CA ARG A 332 -7.46 -2.73 -2.18
C ARG A 332 -8.43 -3.92 -2.26
N ALA A 333 -7.93 -5.09 -1.89
CA ALA A 333 -8.70 -6.34 -1.79
C ALA A 333 -9.61 -6.38 -0.54
N ASP A 334 -9.25 -5.62 0.48
CA ASP A 334 -9.99 -5.50 1.74
C ASP A 334 -9.87 -4.08 2.31
N GLU A 335 -10.73 -3.76 3.26
CA GLU A 335 -10.70 -2.47 3.95
C GLU A 335 -10.78 -2.72 5.46
N ASP A 336 -9.75 -2.29 6.17
CA ASP A 336 -9.52 -2.61 7.57
C ASP A 336 -9.54 -4.15 7.79
N THR A 337 -10.43 -4.63 8.67
CA THR A 337 -10.62 -6.06 8.94
C THR A 337 -12.00 -6.59 8.50
N ARG A 338 -12.78 -5.77 7.76
CA ARG A 338 -14.21 -6.04 7.49
C ARG A 338 -14.44 -7.28 6.64
N GLU A 339 -13.72 -7.38 5.52
CA GLU A 339 -13.81 -8.52 4.62
C GLU A 339 -13.32 -9.80 5.29
N ALA A 340 -12.20 -9.71 6.02
CA ALA A 340 -11.62 -10.86 6.72
C ALA A 340 -12.52 -11.38 7.84
N ARG A 341 -13.07 -10.50 8.69
CA ARG A 341 -14.02 -10.91 9.77
C ARG A 341 -15.30 -11.51 9.23
N ALA A 342 -15.75 -11.08 8.07
CA ALA A 342 -16.94 -11.61 7.41
C ALA A 342 -16.63 -12.77 6.45
N ASN A 343 -15.36 -13.12 6.25
CA ASN A 343 -14.84 -14.05 5.24
C ASN A 343 -15.44 -13.80 3.85
N ARG A 344 -15.51 -12.52 3.42
CA ARG A 344 -16.09 -12.10 2.15
C ARG A 344 -14.99 -11.81 1.13
N THR A 345 -15.09 -12.40 -0.06
CA THR A 345 -14.06 -12.32 -1.10
C THR A 345 -14.43 -11.40 -2.27
N ALA A 346 -15.67 -10.93 -2.35
CA ALA A 346 -16.17 -10.17 -3.51
C ALA A 346 -15.30 -8.93 -3.85
N ARG A 347 -14.80 -8.20 -2.82
CA ARG A 347 -13.92 -7.05 -3.05
C ARG A 347 -12.53 -7.49 -3.55
N ARG A 348 -11.98 -8.57 -2.98
CA ARG A 348 -10.75 -9.20 -3.47
C ARG A 348 -10.87 -9.61 -4.93
N ASP A 349 -11.95 -10.31 -5.26
CA ASP A 349 -12.18 -10.82 -6.61
C ASP A 349 -12.35 -9.65 -7.61
N ALA A 350 -13.04 -8.57 -7.19
CA ALA A 350 -13.13 -7.34 -7.98
C ALA A 350 -11.76 -6.64 -8.14
N ALA A 351 -10.91 -6.66 -7.11
CA ALA A 351 -9.57 -6.08 -7.19
C ALA A 351 -8.72 -6.81 -8.23
N PHE A 352 -8.69 -8.13 -8.23
CA PHE A 352 -7.99 -8.91 -9.25
C PHE A 352 -8.57 -8.71 -10.65
N ALA A 353 -9.90 -8.74 -10.79
CA ALA A 353 -10.57 -8.55 -12.08
C ALA A 353 -10.43 -7.12 -12.64
N SER A 354 -10.03 -6.15 -11.84
CA SER A 354 -9.83 -4.77 -12.26
C SER A 354 -8.61 -4.57 -13.17
N GLY A 355 -7.64 -5.51 -13.14
CA GLY A 355 -6.38 -5.40 -13.84
C GLY A 355 -5.34 -4.50 -13.15
N ALA A 356 -5.62 -3.96 -11.95
CA ALA A 356 -4.65 -3.18 -11.19
C ALA A 356 -3.39 -4.01 -10.92
N GLN A 357 -2.21 -3.41 -11.04
CA GLN A 357 -0.95 -4.11 -10.87
C GLN A 357 -0.61 -4.38 -9.41
N ILE A 358 -1.07 -3.55 -8.48
CA ILE A 358 -0.80 -3.72 -7.05
C ILE A 358 -2.12 -3.95 -6.31
N ILE A 359 -2.30 -5.16 -5.82
CA ILE A 359 -3.47 -5.57 -5.03
C ILE A 359 -3.07 -5.52 -3.55
N GLN A 360 -3.38 -4.42 -2.88
CA GLN A 360 -3.07 -4.26 -1.45
C GLN A 360 -4.08 -4.98 -0.56
N THR A 361 -3.57 -5.59 0.50
CA THR A 361 -4.37 -6.28 1.52
C THR A 361 -3.76 -6.10 2.92
N ASN A 362 -4.59 -6.25 3.94
CA ASN A 362 -4.13 -6.44 5.32
C ASN A 362 -3.93 -7.92 5.66
N PHE A 363 -4.21 -8.83 4.72
CA PHE A 363 -4.26 -10.28 4.92
C PHE A 363 -3.56 -11.04 3.79
N ALA A 364 -2.30 -10.72 3.50
CA ALA A 364 -1.47 -11.54 2.60
C ALA A 364 -1.23 -12.96 3.16
N ALA A 365 -1.38 -13.10 4.48
CA ALA A 365 -1.50 -14.37 5.19
C ALA A 365 -2.75 -14.32 6.08
N ALA A 366 -3.36 -15.47 6.37
CA ALA A 366 -4.47 -15.55 7.30
C ALA A 366 -4.02 -15.13 8.71
N ASP A 367 -4.83 -14.33 9.40
CA ASP A 367 -4.65 -14.02 10.82
C ASP A 367 -5.51 -14.99 11.65
N PRO A 368 -4.91 -15.93 12.40
CA PRO A 368 -5.67 -16.94 13.14
C PRO A 368 -6.65 -16.38 14.17
N ALA A 369 -6.44 -15.14 14.65
CA ALA A 369 -7.34 -14.45 15.57
C ALA A 369 -8.59 -13.91 14.88
N ILE A 370 -8.60 -13.82 13.54
CA ILE A 370 -9.72 -13.30 12.74
C ILE A 370 -10.38 -14.42 11.94
N GLY A 371 -9.60 -15.28 11.29
CA GLY A 371 -10.13 -16.38 10.49
C GLY A 371 -9.18 -16.83 9.38
N ASN A 372 -9.75 -17.45 8.35
CA ASN A 372 -8.99 -18.04 7.25
C ASN A 372 -8.90 -17.13 6.00
N TYR A 373 -9.44 -15.90 6.06
CA TYR A 373 -9.37 -14.96 4.94
C TYR A 373 -7.93 -14.64 4.62
N ARG A 374 -7.59 -14.73 3.33
CA ARG A 374 -6.28 -14.33 2.81
C ARG A 374 -6.40 -13.85 1.37
N VAL A 375 -5.38 -13.13 0.92
CA VAL A 375 -5.23 -12.65 -0.45
C VAL A 375 -3.89 -13.13 -0.98
N SER A 376 -3.93 -14.02 -1.96
CA SER A 376 -2.75 -14.63 -2.55
C SER A 376 -2.99 -14.88 -4.04
N LEU A 377 -1.98 -14.65 -4.87
CA LEU A 377 -2.02 -15.02 -6.29
C LEU A 377 -2.07 -16.53 -6.50
N ALA A 378 -1.51 -17.31 -5.57
CA ALA A 378 -1.47 -18.77 -5.69
C ALA A 378 -2.86 -19.42 -5.62
N ASP A 379 -3.83 -18.76 -5.00
CA ASP A 379 -5.19 -19.28 -4.81
C ASP A 379 -6.14 -18.89 -5.94
N ASP A 380 -5.75 -17.99 -6.83
CA ASP A 380 -6.53 -17.57 -7.97
C ASP A 380 -5.69 -17.57 -9.27
N PRO A 381 -5.67 -18.69 -10.00
CA PRO A 381 -4.97 -18.76 -11.28
C PRO A 381 -5.51 -17.79 -12.34
N ALA A 382 -6.72 -17.23 -12.16
CA ALA A 382 -7.28 -16.21 -13.04
C ALA A 382 -6.69 -14.81 -12.77
N ALA A 383 -6.17 -14.57 -11.59
CA ALA A 383 -5.57 -13.29 -11.18
C ALA A 383 -4.26 -12.96 -11.91
N MET A 384 -3.75 -13.89 -12.69
CA MET A 384 -2.48 -13.77 -13.40
C MET A 384 -2.65 -13.44 -14.89
N CYS A 385 -3.88 -13.26 -15.32
CA CYS A 385 -4.18 -12.90 -16.70
C CYS A 385 -4.53 -11.42 -16.76
N GLU A 386 -3.82 -10.66 -17.57
CA GLU A 386 -4.28 -9.33 -17.93
C GLU A 386 -5.56 -9.47 -18.77
N THR A 387 -6.68 -9.02 -18.22
CA THR A 387 -8.00 -9.09 -18.86
C THR A 387 -8.27 -7.87 -19.75
N ALA A 388 -7.24 -7.17 -20.22
CA ALA A 388 -7.43 -6.11 -21.20
C ALA A 388 -8.01 -6.70 -22.49
N PRO A 389 -9.09 -6.12 -23.06
CA PRO A 389 -9.62 -6.57 -24.34
C PRO A 389 -8.53 -6.51 -25.43
N GLY A 390 -8.10 -7.65 -25.92
CA GLY A 390 -7.05 -7.77 -26.94
C GLY A 390 -5.72 -8.38 -26.44
N SER A 391 -5.53 -8.60 -25.15
CA SER A 391 -4.40 -9.39 -24.65
C SER A 391 -4.85 -10.85 -24.48
N GLU A 392 -4.41 -11.74 -25.36
CA GLU A 392 -4.66 -13.18 -25.25
C GLU A 392 -3.68 -13.91 -24.32
N HIS A 393 -2.92 -13.16 -23.51
CA HIS A 393 -1.78 -13.69 -22.78
C HIS A 393 -2.05 -13.75 -21.28
N CYS A 394 -2.42 -14.96 -20.83
CA CYS A 394 -2.40 -15.30 -19.41
C CYS A 394 -0.99 -15.67 -18.99
N VAL A 395 -0.46 -15.00 -17.98
CA VAL A 395 0.86 -15.30 -17.42
C VAL A 395 0.67 -16.08 -16.13
N ARG A 396 1.02 -17.35 -16.12
CA ARG A 396 1.13 -18.15 -14.91
C ARG A 396 2.51 -17.91 -14.31
N PHE A 397 2.61 -17.32 -13.13
CA PHE A 397 3.87 -17.32 -12.39
C PHE A 397 4.21 -18.78 -12.06
N GLU A 398 5.30 -19.31 -12.62
CA GLU A 398 5.95 -20.41 -11.94
C GLU A 398 6.38 -19.87 -10.58
N ALA A 399 5.93 -20.56 -9.53
CA ALA A 399 6.51 -20.40 -8.21
C ALA A 399 8.03 -20.32 -8.36
N LEU A 400 8.67 -19.39 -7.66
CA LEU A 400 10.11 -19.35 -7.54
C LEU A 400 10.63 -20.77 -7.41
N PRO A 401 11.75 -21.18 -8.04
CA PRO A 401 12.24 -22.54 -8.03
C PRO A 401 12.15 -23.08 -6.61
N ALA A 402 11.51 -24.24 -6.46
CA ALA A 402 11.20 -24.85 -5.18
C ALA A 402 12.41 -24.69 -4.27
N ARG A 403 12.19 -24.12 -3.08
CA ARG A 403 13.21 -23.97 -2.04
C ARG A 403 13.95 -25.29 -1.94
N THR A 404 15.19 -25.35 -2.36
CA THR A 404 16.08 -26.42 -1.92
C THR A 404 16.08 -26.32 -0.41
N ALA A 405 15.49 -27.32 0.23
CA ALA A 405 15.45 -27.43 1.68
C ALA A 405 16.89 -27.23 2.17
N THR A 406 17.17 -26.06 2.72
CA THR A 406 18.44 -25.80 3.37
C THR A 406 18.48 -26.74 4.56
N ALA A 407 19.44 -27.65 4.54
CA ALA A 407 19.69 -28.59 5.60
C ALA A 407 19.63 -27.88 6.95
N ALA A 408 18.94 -28.52 7.90
CA ALA A 408 18.97 -28.13 9.30
C ALA A 408 20.43 -27.96 9.71
N LEU A 409 20.77 -26.78 10.21
CA LEU A 409 22.01 -26.57 10.93
C LEU A 409 21.97 -27.38 12.24
N PRO A 410 23.09 -27.96 12.64
CA PRO A 410 23.20 -28.80 13.82
C PRO A 410 22.98 -28.04 15.13
#